data_a74aed24f4be53c79cdecebf086209a8
#
_entry.id   a74aed24f4be53c79cdecebf086209a8
#
_cell.length_a   1.000
_cell.length_b   1.000
_cell.length_c   1.000
_cell.angle_alpha   90.00
_cell.angle_beta   90.00
_cell.angle_gamma   90.00
#
_symmetry.space_group_name_H-M   'P 1'
#
loop_
_entity.id
_entity.type
_entity.pdbx_description
1 polymer ?
#
loop_
_entity_poly.entity_id
_entity_poly.type
_entity_poly.pdbx_seq_one_letter_code
_entity_poly.pdbx_strand_id
1 'polypeptide(L)'
;MLFRSLLDRFGLSVEVRTPQDLEVRVQVVKRRDAFDRDPEGFKAQWSEANTKLRQRILKAQKSISTLEVPDDLLHACAKVCHALGTDGLRAELTLMRATRAFAALSGTKKINLTHLRTIAPMALRHRLRRNPLDDTGSHERVQRCLQEVLG
;
A
#
# COMPACT_ATOMS: atom_id res chain seq x y z
N MET A 1 9.93 14.64 -19.04
CA MET A 1 10.07 13.16 -19.16
C MET A 1 10.85 12.49 -18.02
N LEU A 2 11.87 13.14 -17.45
CA LEU A 2 12.75 12.58 -16.40
C LEU A 2 12.05 12.19 -15.06
N PHE A 3 11.05 12.94 -14.62
CA PHE A 3 10.34 12.68 -13.35
C PHE A 3 9.50 11.39 -13.35
N ARG A 4 9.00 10.97 -14.51
CA ARG A 4 8.14 9.77 -14.61
C ARG A 4 8.94 8.48 -14.44
N SER A 5 10.14 8.41 -15.02
CA SER A 5 11.04 7.26 -14.86
C SER A 5 11.52 7.08 -13.43
N LEU A 6 11.57 8.17 -12.65
CA LEU A 6 11.91 8.12 -11.23
C LEU A 6 10.74 7.59 -10.40
N LEU A 7 9.52 8.10 -10.61
CA LEU A 7 8.32 7.65 -9.89
C LEU A 7 8.06 6.16 -10.08
N ASP A 8 8.27 5.64 -11.29
CA ASP A 8 8.11 4.21 -11.58
C ASP A 8 9.09 3.31 -10.80
N ARG A 9 10.17 3.85 -10.26
CA ARG A 9 11.14 3.10 -9.44
C ARG A 9 10.72 2.95 -7.98
N PHE A 10 9.76 3.75 -7.50
CA PHE A 10 9.18 3.57 -6.17
C PHE A 10 8.17 2.41 -6.19
N GLY A 11 8.27 1.51 -5.21
CA GLY A 11 7.39 0.35 -5.12
C GLY A 11 5.95 0.73 -4.77
N LEU A 12 5.77 1.59 -3.79
CA LEU A 12 4.48 2.01 -3.27
C LEU A 12 4.40 3.53 -3.20
N SER A 13 3.19 4.05 -3.41
CA SER A 13 2.85 5.47 -3.26
C SER A 13 1.59 5.62 -2.42
N VAL A 14 1.68 6.43 -1.37
CA VAL A 14 0.56 6.71 -0.46
C VAL A 14 0.25 8.20 -0.51
N GLU A 15 -1.05 8.52 -0.56
CA GLU A 15 -1.51 9.89 -0.43
C GLU A 15 -1.88 10.16 1.02
N VAL A 16 -1.19 11.11 1.62
CA VAL A 16 -1.49 11.55 2.98
C VAL A 16 -2.27 12.85 2.90
N ARG A 17 -3.51 12.84 3.40
CA ARG A 17 -4.37 14.02 3.46
C ARG A 17 -4.56 14.44 4.91
N THR A 18 -4.78 15.74 5.12
CA THR A 18 -5.19 16.25 6.44
C THR A 18 -6.54 15.63 6.81
N PRO A 19 -6.67 15.04 8.01
CA PRO A 19 -7.94 14.50 8.47
C PRO A 19 -9.06 15.54 8.41
N GLN A 20 -10.24 15.14 7.92
CA GLN A 20 -11.41 16.02 7.88
C GLN A 20 -12.16 15.99 9.22
N ASP A 21 -12.06 14.91 9.96
CA ASP A 21 -12.64 14.74 11.29
C ASP A 21 -11.92 15.67 12.29
N LEU A 22 -12.69 16.54 12.94
CA LEU A 22 -12.19 17.55 13.87
C LEU A 22 -11.58 16.92 15.12
N GLU A 23 -12.18 15.83 15.64
CA GLU A 23 -11.63 15.13 16.81
C GLU A 23 -10.28 14.48 16.50
N VAL A 24 -10.13 13.89 15.32
CA VAL A 24 -8.85 13.37 14.86
C VAL A 24 -7.80 14.48 14.74
N ARG A 25 -8.16 15.66 14.23
CA ARG A 25 -7.26 16.83 14.15
C ARG A 25 -6.82 17.29 15.54
N VAL A 26 -7.76 17.39 16.48
CA VAL A 26 -7.46 17.75 17.87
C VAL A 26 -6.49 16.73 18.49
N GLN A 27 -6.72 15.43 18.27
CA GLN A 27 -5.81 14.40 18.77
C GLN A 27 -4.40 14.49 18.16
N VAL A 28 -4.28 14.82 16.89
CA VAL A 28 -2.97 15.04 16.25
C VAL A 28 -2.22 16.18 16.91
N VAL A 29 -2.91 17.32 17.14
CA VAL A 29 -2.30 18.49 17.82
C VAL A 29 -1.88 18.16 19.26
N LYS A 30 -2.78 17.53 20.03
CA LYS A 30 -2.48 17.12 21.41
C LYS A 30 -1.27 16.19 21.51
N ARG A 31 -1.18 15.19 20.61
CA ARG A 31 -0.05 14.26 20.56
C ARG A 31 1.25 14.96 20.21
N ARG A 32 1.20 15.91 19.27
CA ARG A 32 2.39 16.69 18.91
C ARG A 32 2.87 17.56 20.06
N ASP A 33 1.96 18.29 20.71
CA ASP A 33 2.26 19.13 21.88
C ASP A 33 2.83 18.28 23.04
N ALA A 34 2.24 17.13 23.33
CA ALA A 34 2.74 16.21 24.35
C ALA A 34 4.16 15.71 24.05
N PHE A 35 4.45 15.37 22.79
CA PHE A 35 5.80 14.99 22.37
C PHE A 35 6.79 16.14 22.51
N ASP A 36 6.41 17.38 22.17
CA ASP A 36 7.31 18.54 22.24
C ASP A 36 7.64 18.91 23.70
N ARG A 37 6.72 18.68 24.66
CA ARG A 37 6.93 18.94 26.08
C ARG A 37 7.78 17.86 26.76
N ASP A 38 7.55 16.61 26.48
CA ASP A 38 8.27 15.47 27.07
C ASP A 38 8.46 14.34 26.04
N PRO A 39 9.50 14.42 25.19
CA PRO A 39 9.75 13.40 24.19
C PRO A 39 10.01 12.01 24.77
N GLU A 40 10.69 11.91 25.91
CA GLU A 40 11.03 10.61 26.50
C GLU A 40 9.83 9.94 27.17
N GLY A 41 9.03 10.67 27.93
CA GLY A 41 7.78 10.17 28.50
C GLY A 41 6.79 9.77 27.41
N PHE A 42 6.68 10.57 26.33
CA PHE A 42 5.84 10.23 25.19
C PHE A 42 6.30 8.93 24.50
N LYS A 43 7.60 8.76 24.27
CA LYS A 43 8.15 7.49 23.71
C LYS A 43 7.87 6.31 24.62
N ALA A 44 8.04 6.49 25.95
CA ALA A 44 7.77 5.45 26.93
C ALA A 44 6.30 4.99 26.88
N GLN A 45 5.35 5.92 26.78
CA GLN A 45 3.92 5.65 26.66
C GLN A 45 3.61 4.74 25.44
N TRP A 46 4.35 4.91 24.34
CA TRP A 46 4.12 4.15 23.10
C TRP A 46 5.01 2.90 22.95
N SER A 47 5.89 2.63 23.90
CA SER A 47 6.91 1.58 23.81
C SER A 47 6.31 0.18 23.62
N GLU A 48 5.23 -0.15 24.33
CA GLU A 48 4.54 -1.44 24.18
C GLU A 48 3.90 -1.60 22.81
N ALA A 49 3.19 -0.57 22.32
CA ALA A 49 2.56 -0.58 21.02
C ALA A 49 3.62 -0.71 19.89
N ASN A 50 4.73 0.01 20.01
CA ASN A 50 5.85 -0.08 19.08
C ASN A 50 6.50 -1.47 19.10
N THR A 51 6.66 -2.06 20.28
CA THR A 51 7.20 -3.42 20.43
C THR A 51 6.28 -4.46 19.76
N LYS A 52 4.97 -4.38 19.96
CA LYS A 52 3.98 -5.25 19.29
C LYS A 52 4.07 -5.12 17.76
N LEU A 53 4.14 -3.88 17.26
CA LEU A 53 4.27 -3.63 15.82
C LEU A 53 5.59 -4.18 15.27
N ARG A 54 6.70 -3.96 15.96
CA ARG A 54 8.02 -4.50 15.59
C ARG A 54 8.00 -6.03 15.52
N GLN A 55 7.43 -6.69 16.53
CA GLN A 55 7.32 -8.16 16.53
C GLN A 55 6.48 -8.67 15.37
N ARG A 56 5.37 -7.98 15.03
CA ARG A 56 4.53 -8.30 13.88
C ARG A 56 5.32 -8.19 12.56
N ILE A 57 6.12 -7.13 12.39
CA ILE A 57 6.97 -6.93 11.21
C ILE A 57 8.04 -8.03 11.12
N LEU A 58 8.73 -8.32 12.22
CA LEU A 58 9.76 -9.37 12.26
C LEU A 58 9.19 -10.76 11.94
N LYS A 59 7.99 -11.07 12.44
CA LYS A 59 7.28 -12.31 12.09
C LYS A 59 6.94 -12.37 10.60
N ALA A 60 6.46 -11.26 10.04
CA ALA A 60 6.15 -11.16 8.61
C ALA A 60 7.42 -11.36 7.75
N GLN A 61 8.53 -10.73 8.12
CA GLN A 61 9.81 -10.89 7.41
C GLN A 61 10.30 -12.35 7.37
N LYS A 62 10.08 -13.11 8.46
CA LYS A 62 10.45 -14.53 8.52
C LYS A 62 9.52 -15.40 7.66
N SER A 63 8.26 -15.03 7.52
CA SER A 63 7.27 -15.84 6.80
C SER A 63 7.16 -15.49 5.30
N ILE A 64 7.65 -14.36 4.87
CA ILE A 64 7.44 -13.88 3.48
C ILE A 64 8.01 -14.83 2.42
N SER A 65 9.14 -15.49 2.71
CA SER A 65 9.79 -16.44 1.80
C SER A 65 9.04 -17.76 1.65
N THR A 66 8.19 -18.09 2.62
CA THR A 66 7.40 -19.34 2.62
C THR A 66 6.01 -19.17 2.01
N LEU A 67 5.62 -17.94 1.71
CA LEU A 67 4.34 -17.63 1.07
C LEU A 67 4.46 -17.74 -0.44
N GLU A 68 3.92 -18.81 -1.01
CA GLU A 68 3.80 -18.96 -2.45
C GLU A 68 2.67 -18.10 -3.00
N VAL A 69 2.89 -17.52 -4.16
CA VAL A 69 1.88 -16.75 -4.89
C VAL A 69 1.21 -17.69 -5.88
N PRO A 70 -0.08 -17.99 -5.75
CA PRO A 70 -0.79 -18.88 -6.65
C PRO A 70 -0.86 -18.31 -8.07
N ASP A 71 -0.92 -19.18 -9.08
CA ASP A 71 -0.96 -18.77 -10.50
C ASP A 71 -2.20 -17.93 -10.85
N ASP A 72 -3.34 -18.21 -10.23
CA ASP A 72 -4.56 -17.42 -10.40
C ASP A 72 -4.36 -15.96 -9.92
N LEU A 73 -3.59 -15.76 -8.86
CA LEU A 73 -3.25 -14.42 -8.37
C LEU A 73 -2.25 -13.72 -9.31
N LEU A 74 -1.29 -14.46 -9.89
CA LEU A 74 -0.38 -13.91 -10.91
C LEU A 74 -1.16 -13.46 -12.14
N HIS A 75 -2.12 -14.28 -12.60
CA HIS A 75 -3.03 -13.91 -13.68
C HIS A 75 -3.87 -12.68 -13.32
N ALA A 76 -4.36 -12.57 -12.10
CA ALA A 76 -5.09 -11.38 -11.62
C ALA A 76 -4.21 -10.13 -11.64
N CYS A 77 -2.95 -10.22 -11.19
CA CYS A 77 -2.00 -9.12 -11.28
C CYS A 77 -1.80 -8.65 -12.72
N ALA A 78 -1.58 -9.61 -13.65
CA ALA A 78 -1.36 -9.30 -15.05
C ALA A 78 -2.61 -8.66 -15.71
N LYS A 79 -3.80 -9.20 -15.44
CA LYS A 79 -5.07 -8.64 -15.95
C LYS A 79 -5.27 -7.18 -15.49
N VAL A 80 -5.07 -6.89 -14.20
CA VAL A 80 -5.22 -5.54 -13.67
C VAL A 80 -4.19 -4.58 -14.28
N CYS A 81 -2.93 -4.97 -14.37
CA CYS A 81 -1.88 -4.15 -14.95
C CYS A 81 -2.11 -3.88 -16.43
N HIS A 82 -2.55 -4.90 -17.19
CA HIS A 82 -2.90 -4.77 -18.61
C HIS A 82 -4.09 -3.80 -18.81
N ALA A 83 -5.17 -3.98 -18.05
CA ALA A 83 -6.35 -3.11 -18.13
C ALA A 83 -6.04 -1.65 -17.76
N LEU A 84 -5.10 -1.40 -16.84
CA LEU A 84 -4.65 -0.07 -16.48
C LEU A 84 -3.63 0.53 -17.46
N GLY A 85 -3.14 -0.23 -18.44
CA GLY A 85 -2.16 0.22 -19.42
C GLY A 85 -0.81 0.58 -18.80
N THR A 86 -0.34 -0.21 -17.84
CA THR A 86 1.00 0.00 -17.23
C THR A 86 2.10 -0.46 -18.20
N ASP A 87 3.22 0.27 -18.19
CA ASP A 87 4.34 -0.03 -19.08
C ASP A 87 5.29 -1.06 -18.44
N GLY A 88 5.58 -2.15 -19.18
CA GLY A 88 6.54 -3.19 -18.79
C GLY A 88 6.04 -4.05 -17.61
N LEU A 89 6.84 -5.06 -17.24
CA LEU A 89 6.50 -6.05 -16.19
C LEU A 89 6.82 -5.58 -14.76
N ARG A 90 7.30 -4.35 -14.58
CA ARG A 90 7.66 -3.84 -13.24
C ARG A 90 6.43 -3.64 -12.36
N ALA A 91 5.30 -3.25 -12.96
CA ALA A 91 4.05 -3.07 -12.23
C ALA A 91 3.55 -4.39 -11.65
N GLU A 92 3.52 -5.45 -12.45
CA GLU A 92 3.13 -6.81 -12.05
C GLU A 92 4.03 -7.34 -10.94
N LEU A 93 5.36 -7.25 -11.12
CA LEU A 93 6.33 -7.69 -10.12
C LEU A 93 6.17 -6.93 -8.81
N THR A 94 5.95 -5.62 -8.87
CA THR A 94 5.75 -4.79 -7.68
C THR A 94 4.45 -5.15 -6.98
N LEU A 95 3.36 -5.28 -7.75
CA LEU A 95 2.04 -5.63 -7.21
C LEU A 95 2.09 -7.02 -6.55
N MET A 96 2.64 -8.02 -7.21
CA MET A 96 2.81 -9.36 -6.66
C MET A 96 3.63 -9.36 -5.37
N ARG A 97 4.81 -8.70 -5.37
CA ARG A 97 5.69 -8.62 -4.19
C ARG A 97 5.03 -7.89 -3.02
N ALA A 98 4.34 -6.78 -3.28
CA ALA A 98 3.64 -6.02 -2.28
C ALA A 98 2.44 -6.80 -1.70
N THR A 99 1.70 -7.53 -2.55
CA THR A 99 0.61 -8.42 -2.11
C THR A 99 1.11 -9.53 -1.19
N ARG A 100 2.23 -10.18 -1.55
CA ARG A 100 2.90 -11.18 -0.70
C ARG A 100 3.32 -10.59 0.65
N ALA A 101 3.96 -9.42 0.63
CA ALA A 101 4.41 -8.75 1.85
C ALA A 101 3.23 -8.34 2.75
N PHE A 102 2.14 -7.88 2.17
CA PHE A 102 0.94 -7.51 2.91
C PHE A 102 0.25 -8.75 3.52
N ALA A 103 0.16 -9.87 2.79
CA ALA A 103 -0.34 -11.13 3.32
C ALA A 103 0.51 -11.62 4.50
N ALA A 104 1.85 -11.57 4.39
CA ALA A 104 2.76 -11.89 5.48
C ALA A 104 2.50 -11.00 6.72
N LEU A 105 2.37 -9.68 6.52
CA LEU A 105 2.09 -8.71 7.58
C LEU A 105 0.71 -8.93 8.23
N SER A 106 -0.26 -9.44 7.46
CA SER A 106 -1.58 -9.82 7.96
C SER A 106 -1.59 -11.15 8.71
N GLY A 107 -0.46 -11.87 8.70
CA GLY A 107 -0.32 -13.15 9.41
C GLY A 107 -1.04 -14.32 8.75
N THR A 108 -1.42 -14.19 7.48
CA THR A 108 -2.13 -15.24 6.75
C THR A 108 -1.16 -16.26 6.16
N LYS A 109 -1.62 -17.52 6.05
CA LYS A 109 -0.85 -18.59 5.42
C LYS A 109 -1.10 -18.72 3.91
N LYS A 110 -2.12 -18.05 3.40
CA LYS A 110 -2.50 -18.07 1.99
C LYS A 110 -2.72 -16.64 1.48
N ILE A 111 -2.18 -16.36 0.32
CA ILE A 111 -2.42 -15.10 -0.39
C ILE A 111 -3.73 -15.23 -1.17
N ASN A 112 -4.53 -14.16 -1.19
CA ASN A 112 -5.81 -14.11 -1.90
C ASN A 112 -6.05 -12.75 -2.57
N LEU A 113 -7.13 -12.66 -3.34
CA LEU A 113 -7.53 -11.44 -4.07
C LEU A 113 -7.80 -10.24 -3.15
N THR A 114 -8.24 -10.46 -1.91
CA THR A 114 -8.45 -9.36 -0.95
C THR A 114 -7.14 -8.64 -0.64
N HIS A 115 -6.03 -9.38 -0.47
CA HIS A 115 -4.71 -8.78 -0.26
C HIS A 115 -4.27 -7.97 -1.48
N LEU A 116 -4.51 -8.48 -2.70
CA LEU A 116 -4.22 -7.79 -3.96
C LEU A 116 -5.04 -6.50 -4.05
N ARG A 117 -6.35 -6.56 -3.84
CA ARG A 117 -7.24 -5.38 -3.91
C ARG A 117 -6.83 -4.28 -2.94
N THR A 118 -6.39 -4.66 -1.73
CA THR A 118 -5.94 -3.69 -0.71
C THR A 118 -4.67 -2.97 -1.14
N ILE A 119 -3.73 -3.69 -1.77
CA ILE A 119 -2.40 -3.14 -2.11
C ILE A 119 -2.35 -2.47 -3.48
N ALA A 120 -3.19 -2.91 -4.43
CA ALA A 120 -3.13 -2.42 -5.81
C ALA A 120 -3.17 -0.90 -5.96
N PRO A 121 -4.01 -0.13 -5.23
CA PRO A 121 -3.98 1.32 -5.33
C PRO A 121 -2.63 1.94 -4.95
N MET A 122 -1.97 1.42 -3.92
CA MET A 122 -0.65 1.92 -3.50
C MET A 122 0.45 1.55 -4.48
N ALA A 123 0.37 0.37 -5.11
CA ALA A 123 1.37 -0.12 -6.04
C ALA A 123 1.25 0.48 -7.45
N LEU A 124 0.04 0.86 -7.87
CA LEU A 124 -0.24 1.18 -9.28
C LEU A 124 -0.58 2.66 -9.55
N ARG A 125 -1.13 3.40 -8.57
CA ARG A 125 -1.64 4.77 -8.80
C ARG A 125 -0.62 5.72 -9.44
N HIS A 126 0.66 5.62 -9.07
CA HIS A 126 1.74 6.49 -9.57
C HIS A 126 2.33 6.02 -10.90
N ARG A 127 1.91 4.84 -11.39
CA ARG A 127 2.34 4.23 -12.65
C ARG A 127 1.37 4.47 -13.79
N LEU A 128 0.15 4.95 -13.49
CA LEU A 128 -0.86 5.20 -14.50
C LEU A 128 -0.43 6.32 -15.43
N ARG A 129 -0.73 6.16 -16.71
CA ARG A 129 -0.63 7.27 -17.67
C ARG A 129 -1.69 8.32 -17.31
N ARG A 130 -1.27 9.58 -17.19
CA ARG A 130 -2.22 10.69 -17.09
C ARG A 130 -2.99 10.76 -18.41
N ASN A 131 -4.30 10.64 -18.32
CA ASN A 131 -5.18 10.99 -19.40
C ASN A 131 -5.65 12.44 -19.13
N PRO A 132 -5.30 13.43 -19.99
CA PRO A 132 -5.70 14.81 -19.76
C PRO A 132 -7.21 15.06 -19.76
N LEU A 133 -7.97 14.09 -20.33
CA LEU A 133 -9.44 14.12 -20.43
C LEU A 133 -10.15 13.36 -19.30
N ASP A 134 -9.39 12.83 -18.35
CA ASP A 134 -9.96 12.00 -17.27
C ASP A 134 -9.81 12.75 -15.95
N ASP A 135 -10.92 13.35 -15.49
CA ASP A 135 -11.00 14.07 -14.22
C ASP A 135 -10.97 13.13 -13.00
N THR A 136 -11.05 11.80 -13.21
CA THR A 136 -11.01 10.82 -12.13
C THR A 136 -9.59 10.66 -11.59
N GLY A 137 -9.46 10.69 -10.26
CA GLY A 137 -8.19 10.50 -9.57
C GLY A 137 -7.57 9.13 -9.86
N SER A 138 -6.23 9.05 -9.89
CA SER A 138 -5.51 7.79 -10.14
C SER A 138 -5.92 6.67 -9.18
N HIS A 139 -6.32 7.00 -7.95
CA HIS A 139 -6.81 6.02 -6.98
C HIS A 139 -8.14 5.41 -7.41
N GLU A 140 -9.09 6.24 -7.82
CA GLU A 140 -10.43 5.82 -8.26
C GLU A 140 -10.38 4.99 -9.54
N ARG A 141 -9.47 5.33 -10.47
CA ARG A 141 -9.23 4.53 -11.66
C ARG A 141 -8.77 3.11 -11.33
N VAL A 142 -7.85 2.96 -10.38
CA VAL A 142 -7.42 1.63 -9.93
C VAL A 142 -8.57 0.89 -9.26
N GLN A 143 -9.36 1.54 -8.42
CA GLN A 143 -10.50 0.92 -7.74
C GLN A 143 -11.56 0.43 -8.74
N ARG A 144 -11.92 1.26 -9.72
CA ARG A 144 -12.87 0.88 -10.79
C ARG A 144 -12.35 -0.33 -11.57
N CYS A 145 -11.09 -0.28 -12.01
CA CYS A 145 -10.48 -1.40 -12.73
C CYS A 145 -10.50 -2.71 -11.92
N LEU A 146 -10.23 -2.64 -10.60
CA LEU A 146 -10.30 -3.81 -9.74
C LEU A 146 -11.71 -4.40 -9.65
N GLN A 147 -12.75 -3.56 -9.65
CA GLN A 147 -14.13 -4.01 -9.67
C GLN A 147 -14.51 -4.65 -11.01
N GLU A 148 -14.11 -4.04 -12.13
CA GLU A 148 -14.42 -4.52 -13.47
C GLU A 148 -13.69 -5.83 -13.83
N VAL A 149 -12.43 -5.95 -13.41
CA VAL A 149 -11.54 -7.06 -13.85
C VAL A 149 -11.60 -8.27 -12.91
N LEU A 150 -11.84 -8.03 -11.61
CA LEU A 150 -11.80 -9.08 -10.60
C LEU A 150 -13.17 -9.38 -9.97
N GLY A 151 -14.21 -8.65 -10.36
CA GLY A 151 -15.60 -8.88 -9.93
C GLY A 151 -15.86 -8.36 -8.52
#